data_0cd65e4b785b050228c66e099e24c923
#
_entry.id   0cd65e4b785b050228c66e099e24c923
#
_cell.length_a   1.000
_cell.length_b   1.000
_cell.length_c   1.000
_cell.angle_alpha   90.00
_cell.angle_beta   90.00
_cell.angle_gamma   90.00
#
_symmetry.space_group_name_H-M   'P 1'
#
loop_
_entity.id
_entity.type
_entity.pdbx_description
1 polymer ?
#
loop_
_entity_poly.entity_id
_entity_poly.type
_entity_poly.pdbx_seq_one_letter_code
_entity_poly.pdbx_strand_id
1 'polypeptide(L)'
;ALPILSLCTKGALHEMVVPALLAIIVPLATGLVLGPTGVVGLLGGVSVTGFAMAVFMSNAGGAWDNAKKYIEGGHHGGKGSECHKAAVVGDTVGDPFKDTSGPSLNILIKLCSTVSIVFSGLILSFNLMNLL
;
A
#
# COMPACT_ATOMS: atom_id res chain seq x y z
N ALA A 1 28.14 5.79 -3.40
CA ALA A 1 26.94 5.29 -2.67
C ALA A 1 26.07 6.43 -2.15
N LEU A 2 26.64 7.45 -1.50
CA LEU A 2 25.89 8.59 -0.96
C LEU A 2 25.09 9.38 -2.02
N PRO A 3 25.60 9.70 -3.22
CA PRO A 3 24.81 10.37 -4.24
C PRO A 3 23.61 9.56 -4.71
N ILE A 4 23.76 8.24 -4.83
CA ILE A 4 22.66 7.32 -5.23
C ILE A 4 21.61 7.27 -4.12
N LEU A 5 21.99 7.14 -2.86
CA LEU A 5 21.07 7.14 -1.71
C LEU A 5 20.30 8.46 -1.61
N SER A 6 20.98 9.58 -1.81
CA SER A 6 20.34 10.90 -1.82
C SER A 6 19.30 11.03 -2.93
N LEU A 7 19.64 10.56 -4.13
CA LEU A 7 18.73 10.59 -5.28
C LEU A 7 17.50 9.71 -5.05
N CYS A 8 17.69 8.48 -4.55
CA CYS A 8 16.61 7.56 -4.22
C CYS A 8 15.70 8.11 -3.12
N THR A 9 16.27 8.68 -2.07
CA THR A 9 15.51 9.28 -0.97
C THR A 9 14.67 10.45 -1.45
N LYS A 10 15.25 11.33 -2.26
CA LYS A 10 14.54 12.48 -2.84
C LYS A 10 13.39 12.03 -3.75
N GLY A 11 13.64 11.03 -4.59
CA GLY A 11 12.59 10.44 -5.43
C GLY A 11 11.48 9.81 -4.62
N ALA A 12 11.81 9.02 -3.61
CA ALA A 12 10.84 8.39 -2.73
C ALA A 12 9.97 9.41 -2.00
N LEU A 13 10.57 10.47 -1.45
CA LEU A 13 9.84 11.54 -0.78
C LEU A 13 8.89 12.29 -1.74
N HIS A 14 9.34 12.54 -2.96
CA HIS A 14 8.50 13.16 -3.98
C HIS A 14 7.29 12.31 -4.34
N GLU A 15 7.49 11.01 -4.53
CA GLU A 15 6.42 10.06 -4.87
C GLU A 15 5.44 9.79 -3.71
N MET A 16 5.84 10.04 -2.48
CA MET A 16 4.97 9.90 -1.30
C MET A 16 3.95 11.03 -1.17
N VAL A 17 4.13 12.16 -1.83
CA VAL A 17 3.28 13.35 -1.65
C VAL A 17 1.83 13.05 -2.05
N VAL A 18 1.59 12.46 -3.20
CA VAL A 18 0.23 12.18 -3.70
C VAL A 18 -0.51 11.17 -2.82
N PRO A 19 0.06 9.99 -2.48
CA PRO A 19 -0.61 9.06 -1.57
C PRO A 19 -0.87 9.65 -0.18
N ALA A 20 0.07 10.43 0.37
CA ALA A 20 -0.10 11.07 1.67
C ALA A 20 -1.23 12.10 1.66
N LEU A 21 -1.30 12.94 0.63
CA LEU A 21 -2.38 13.92 0.47
C LEU A 21 -3.74 13.23 0.30
N LEU A 22 -3.83 12.17 -0.48
CA LEU A 22 -5.05 11.39 -0.63
C LEU A 22 -5.51 10.79 0.71
N ALA A 23 -4.59 10.23 1.48
CA ALA A 23 -4.89 9.65 2.79
C ALA A 23 -5.42 10.67 3.80
N ILE A 24 -5.08 11.94 3.65
CA ILE A 24 -5.56 13.04 4.51
C ILE A 24 -6.85 13.63 3.95
N ILE A 25 -6.88 13.96 2.67
CA ILE A 25 -7.98 14.71 2.03
C ILE A 25 -9.23 13.84 1.91
N VAL A 26 -9.12 12.57 1.51
CA VAL A 26 -10.27 11.70 1.27
C VAL A 26 -11.10 11.47 2.54
N PRO A 27 -10.53 11.10 3.70
CA PRO A 27 -11.31 10.99 4.93
C PRO A 27 -11.96 12.31 5.37
N LEU A 28 -11.23 13.42 5.27
CA LEU A 28 -11.76 14.74 5.61
C LEU A 28 -12.92 15.14 4.70
N ALA A 29 -12.76 15.02 3.40
CA ALA A 29 -13.79 15.34 2.43
C ALA A 29 -15.03 14.47 2.63
N THR A 30 -14.85 13.16 2.84
CA THR A 30 -15.93 12.23 3.12
C THR A 30 -16.67 12.61 4.40
N GLY A 31 -15.93 12.93 5.46
CA GLY A 31 -16.50 13.34 6.73
C GLY A 31 -17.29 14.65 6.65
N LEU A 32 -16.76 15.64 5.95
CA LEU A 32 -17.41 16.94 5.78
C LEU A 32 -18.64 16.89 4.88
N VAL A 33 -18.66 15.99 3.90
CA VAL A 33 -19.81 15.84 2.97
C VAL A 33 -20.86 14.88 3.51
N LEU A 34 -20.44 13.68 3.93
CA LEU A 34 -21.33 12.59 4.31
C LEU A 34 -21.47 12.41 5.82
N GLY A 35 -20.70 13.13 6.60
CA GLY A 35 -20.72 13.04 8.06
C GLY A 35 -20.03 11.78 8.62
N PRO A 36 -20.19 11.51 9.93
CA PRO A 36 -19.52 10.40 10.60
C PRO A 36 -19.83 9.03 10.00
N THR A 37 -21.07 8.83 9.54
CA THR A 37 -21.50 7.59 8.90
C THR A 37 -20.72 7.31 7.61
N GLY A 38 -20.49 8.35 6.81
CA GLY A 38 -19.67 8.26 5.60
C GLY A 38 -18.24 7.86 5.90
N VAL A 39 -17.65 8.41 6.96
CA VAL A 39 -16.28 8.06 7.41
C VAL A 39 -16.20 6.61 7.86
N VAL A 40 -17.17 6.12 8.61
CA VAL A 40 -17.24 4.71 9.03
C VAL A 40 -17.30 3.79 7.81
N GLY A 41 -18.13 4.11 6.83
CA GLY A 41 -18.20 3.36 5.57
C GLY A 41 -16.89 3.39 4.79
N LEU A 42 -16.25 4.55 4.69
CA LEU A 42 -14.94 4.69 4.05
C LEU A 42 -13.87 3.84 4.74
N LEU A 43 -13.77 3.91 6.06
CA LEU A 43 -12.79 3.14 6.82
C LEU A 43 -13.03 1.64 6.69
N GLY A 44 -14.28 1.20 6.71
CA GLY A 44 -14.64 -0.20 6.47
C GLY A 44 -14.20 -0.67 5.09
N GLY A 45 -14.52 0.09 4.04
CA GLY A 45 -14.14 -0.22 2.67
C GLY A 45 -12.62 -0.22 2.46
N VAL A 46 -11.93 0.79 2.97
CA VAL A 46 -10.47 0.90 2.89
C VAL A 46 -9.79 -0.25 3.64
N SER A 47 -10.27 -0.60 4.82
CA SER A 47 -9.69 -1.69 5.61
C SER A 47 -9.82 -3.03 4.91
N VAL A 48 -11.01 -3.36 4.40
CA VAL A 48 -11.26 -4.65 3.72
C VAL A 48 -10.49 -4.72 2.40
N THR A 49 -10.64 -3.73 1.54
CA THR A 49 -10.01 -3.71 0.22
C THR A 49 -8.48 -3.60 0.33
N GLY A 50 -8.01 -2.69 1.19
CA GLY A 50 -6.58 -2.47 1.39
C GLY A 50 -5.89 -3.68 2.01
N PHE A 51 -6.52 -4.35 2.98
CA PHE A 51 -6.00 -5.59 3.55
C PHE A 51 -5.92 -6.70 2.51
N ALA A 52 -6.98 -6.90 1.72
CA ALA A 52 -6.99 -7.90 0.65
C ALA A 52 -5.88 -7.65 -0.38
N MET A 53 -5.70 -6.39 -0.81
CA MET A 53 -4.65 -6.01 -1.74
C MET A 53 -3.26 -6.17 -1.15
N ALA A 54 -3.06 -5.79 0.11
CA ALA A 54 -1.77 -5.93 0.79
C ALA A 54 -1.36 -7.41 0.91
N VAL A 55 -2.28 -8.27 1.29
CA VAL A 55 -2.05 -9.72 1.37
C VAL A 55 -1.77 -10.30 -0.01
N PHE A 56 -2.55 -9.92 -1.01
CA PHE A 56 -2.35 -10.35 -2.39
C PHE A 56 -0.95 -9.99 -2.91
N MET A 57 -0.56 -8.74 -2.78
CA MET A 57 0.73 -8.24 -3.27
C MET A 57 1.91 -8.93 -2.54
N SER A 58 1.82 -9.05 -1.23
CA SER A 58 2.87 -9.67 -0.43
C SER A 58 3.01 -11.16 -0.74
N ASN A 59 1.91 -11.88 -0.86
CA ASN A 59 1.92 -13.32 -1.14
C ASN A 59 2.33 -13.62 -2.58
N ALA A 60 1.84 -12.85 -3.55
CA ALA A 60 2.21 -13.04 -4.95
C ALA A 60 3.71 -12.76 -5.17
N GLY A 61 4.24 -11.68 -4.62
CA GLY A 61 5.67 -11.38 -4.67
C GLY A 61 6.51 -12.42 -3.93
N GLY A 62 6.07 -12.83 -2.75
CA GLY A 62 6.73 -13.89 -1.97
C GLY A 62 6.72 -15.25 -2.66
N ALA A 63 5.68 -15.58 -3.40
CA ALA A 63 5.62 -16.81 -4.17
C ALA A 63 6.71 -16.90 -5.25
N TRP A 64 6.97 -15.80 -5.93
CA TRP A 64 8.06 -15.74 -6.93
C TRP A 64 9.44 -15.87 -6.30
N ASP A 65 9.67 -15.19 -5.17
CA ASP A 65 10.93 -15.31 -4.42
C ASP A 65 11.16 -16.76 -3.96
N ASN A 66 10.12 -17.40 -3.41
CA ASN A 66 10.19 -18.80 -2.99
C ASN A 66 10.41 -19.75 -4.16
N ALA A 67 9.74 -19.53 -5.30
CA ALA A 67 9.93 -20.32 -6.51
C ALA A 67 11.37 -20.22 -7.03
N LYS A 68 11.92 -19.01 -7.05
CA LYS A 68 13.33 -18.77 -7.43
C LYS A 68 14.28 -19.57 -6.54
N LYS A 69 14.11 -19.47 -5.23
CA LYS A 69 14.94 -20.19 -4.25
C LYS A 69 14.82 -21.70 -4.37
N TYR A 70 13.61 -22.19 -4.63
CA TYR A 70 13.38 -23.61 -4.83
C TYR A 70 14.12 -24.16 -6.06
N ILE A 71 14.09 -23.41 -7.18
CA ILE A 71 14.84 -23.76 -8.38
C ILE A 71 16.34 -23.69 -8.15
N GLU A 72 16.84 -22.67 -7.46
CA GLU A 72 18.25 -22.53 -7.10
C GLU A 72 18.75 -23.67 -6.23
N GLY A 73 17.88 -24.33 -5.48
CA GLY A 73 18.16 -25.52 -4.71
C GLY A 73 18.37 -26.81 -5.52
N GLY A 74 18.31 -26.73 -6.84
CA GLY A 74 18.58 -27.83 -7.74
C GLY A 74 17.34 -28.44 -8.42
N HIS A 75 16.16 -27.89 -8.20
CA HIS A 75 14.91 -28.34 -8.82
C HIS A 75 14.72 -27.72 -10.21
N HIS A 76 14.04 -28.40 -11.11
CA HIS A 76 13.71 -27.91 -12.46
C HIS A 76 14.91 -27.41 -13.28
N GLY A 77 16.07 -28.03 -13.12
CA GLY A 77 17.29 -27.69 -13.84
C GLY A 77 18.26 -26.81 -13.06
N GLY A 78 17.90 -26.33 -11.88
CA GLY A 78 18.76 -25.57 -10.99
C GLY A 78 19.10 -24.17 -11.47
N LYS A 79 20.07 -23.57 -10.80
CA LYS A 79 20.53 -22.21 -11.09
C LYS A 79 21.10 -22.10 -12.50
N GLY A 80 20.68 -21.09 -13.24
CA GLY A 80 21.09 -20.84 -14.62
C GLY A 80 20.21 -21.53 -15.69
N SER A 81 19.26 -22.38 -15.29
CA SER A 81 18.30 -22.98 -16.22
C SER A 81 17.30 -21.96 -16.77
N GLU A 82 16.56 -22.33 -17.81
CA GLU A 82 15.50 -21.47 -18.35
C GLU A 82 14.39 -21.22 -17.32
N CYS A 83 14.06 -22.24 -16.50
CA CYS A 83 13.13 -22.08 -15.39
C CYS A 83 13.65 -21.06 -14.36
N HIS A 84 14.94 -21.10 -14.04
CA HIS A 84 15.57 -20.14 -13.14
C HIS A 84 15.47 -18.70 -13.68
N LYS A 85 15.78 -18.51 -14.95
CA LYS A 85 15.68 -17.19 -15.60
C LYS A 85 14.26 -16.64 -15.53
N ALA A 86 13.26 -17.46 -15.82
CA ALA A 86 11.86 -17.09 -15.72
C ALA A 86 11.46 -16.72 -14.30
N ALA A 87 11.91 -17.49 -13.31
CA ALA A 87 11.63 -17.23 -11.90
C ALA A 87 12.29 -15.91 -11.41
N VAL A 88 13.49 -15.60 -11.90
CA VAL A 88 14.19 -14.33 -11.61
C VAL A 88 13.40 -13.15 -12.15
N VAL A 89 12.85 -13.24 -13.36
CA VAL A 89 11.98 -12.19 -13.92
C VAL A 89 10.74 -12.00 -13.05
N GLY A 90 10.08 -13.09 -12.67
CA GLY A 90 8.90 -13.03 -11.79
C GLY A 90 9.22 -12.40 -10.43
N ASP A 91 10.32 -12.78 -9.82
CA ASP A 91 10.79 -12.22 -8.55
C ASP A 91 11.08 -10.72 -8.66
N THR A 92 11.79 -10.32 -9.71
CA THR A 92 12.11 -8.90 -9.97
C THR A 92 10.84 -8.05 -10.13
N VAL A 93 9.82 -8.59 -10.79
CA VAL A 93 8.51 -7.91 -10.91
C VAL A 93 7.76 -7.91 -9.59
N GLY A 94 7.85 -9.00 -8.83
CA GLY A 94 7.16 -9.17 -7.56
C GLY A 94 7.74 -8.35 -6.40
N ASP A 95 9.04 -8.03 -6.43
CA ASP A 95 9.72 -7.32 -5.34
C ASP A 95 9.09 -5.97 -5.00
N PRO A 96 8.79 -5.07 -5.96
CA PRO A 96 8.13 -3.81 -5.63
C PRO A 96 6.77 -4.00 -4.95
N PHE A 97 6.02 -5.01 -5.32
CA PHE A 97 4.73 -5.31 -4.70
C PHE A 97 4.87 -5.89 -3.31
N LYS A 98 5.81 -6.80 -3.12
CA LYS A 98 6.10 -7.44 -1.84
C LYS A 98 6.71 -6.47 -0.83
N ASP A 99 7.72 -5.71 -1.24
CA ASP A 99 8.58 -4.96 -0.34
C ASP A 99 8.18 -3.48 -0.22
N THR A 100 7.38 -2.96 -1.14
CA THR A 100 6.99 -1.54 -1.18
C THR A 100 5.48 -1.36 -1.14
N SER A 101 4.77 -1.73 -2.19
CA SER A 101 3.33 -1.45 -2.32
C SER A 101 2.48 -2.20 -1.29
N GLY A 102 2.77 -3.47 -1.03
CA GLY A 102 2.05 -4.27 -0.03
C GLY A 102 2.14 -3.65 1.37
N PRO A 103 3.34 -3.45 1.92
CA PRO A 103 3.51 -2.78 3.22
C PRO A 103 2.96 -1.36 3.26
N SER A 104 3.06 -0.59 2.17
CA SER A 104 2.56 0.79 2.10
C SER A 104 1.04 0.87 2.27
N LEU A 105 0.29 -0.11 1.80
CA LEU A 105 -1.16 -0.16 1.98
C LEU A 105 -1.57 -0.24 3.45
N ASN A 106 -0.83 -0.99 4.26
CA ASN A 106 -1.07 -1.04 5.70
C ASN A 106 -0.86 0.32 6.37
N ILE A 107 0.17 1.04 5.96
CA ILE A 107 0.46 2.40 6.46
C ILE A 107 -0.66 3.35 6.02
N LEU A 108 -1.12 3.25 4.78
CA LEU A 108 -2.21 4.06 4.24
C LEU A 108 -3.51 3.87 5.02
N ILE A 109 -3.89 2.63 5.33
CA ILE A 109 -5.07 2.31 6.14
C ILE A 109 -4.96 2.94 7.53
N LYS A 110 -3.82 2.80 8.18
CA LYS A 110 -3.56 3.40 9.50
C LYS A 110 -3.62 4.92 9.45
N LEU A 111 -3.07 5.53 8.41
CA LEU A 111 -3.09 6.98 8.24
C LEU A 111 -4.51 7.50 8.04
N CYS A 112 -5.31 6.86 7.20
CA CYS A 112 -6.72 7.20 7.03
C CYS A 112 -7.50 7.12 8.34
N SER A 113 -7.30 6.06 9.11
CA SER A 113 -7.94 5.87 10.42
C SER A 113 -7.52 6.95 11.41
N THR A 114 -6.22 7.25 11.49
CA THR A 114 -5.68 8.28 12.38
C THR A 114 -6.21 9.68 12.04
N VAL A 115 -6.24 10.04 10.77
CA VAL A 115 -6.79 11.32 10.31
C VAL A 115 -8.28 11.42 10.65
N SER A 116 -9.04 10.37 10.46
CA SER A 116 -10.47 10.33 10.80
C SER A 116 -10.70 10.55 12.30
N ILE A 117 -9.88 9.96 13.16
CA ILE A 117 -9.97 10.13 14.61
C ILE A 117 -9.58 11.55 15.02
N VAL A 118 -8.47 12.07 14.51
CA VAL A 118 -7.97 13.42 14.85
C VAL A 118 -8.97 14.50 14.47
N PHE A 119 -9.61 14.37 13.31
CA PHE A 119 -10.57 15.35 12.82
C PHE A 119 -12.03 14.99 13.11
N SER A 120 -12.28 14.02 13.99
CA SER A 120 -13.64 13.58 14.36
C SER A 120 -14.49 14.70 14.93
N GLY A 121 -13.94 15.56 15.77
CA GLY A 121 -14.64 16.72 16.33
C GLY A 121 -15.10 17.69 15.24
N LEU A 122 -14.26 17.97 14.25
CA LEU A 122 -14.60 18.81 13.11
C LEU A 122 -15.70 18.16 12.25
N ILE A 123 -15.59 16.88 11.98
CA ILE A 123 -16.55 16.12 11.18
C ILE A 123 -17.93 16.11 11.86
N LEU A 124 -17.97 15.91 13.17
CA LEU A 124 -19.21 15.91 13.94
C LEU A 124 -19.87 17.29 13.97
N SER A 125 -19.07 18.35 14.04
CA SER A 125 -19.57 19.72 14.16
C SER A 125 -19.95 20.38 12.84
N PHE A 126 -19.21 20.08 11.77
CA PHE A 126 -19.34 20.74 10.46
C PHE A 126 -19.47 19.73 9.32
N ASN A 127 -20.55 19.00 9.27
CA ASN A 127 -20.80 18.15 8.12
C ASN A 127 -22.04 18.64 7.34
N LEU A 128 -22.01 18.43 6.03
CA LEU A 128 -23.07 18.91 5.14
C LEU A 128 -24.41 18.25 5.45
N MET A 129 -24.41 17.02 5.96
CA MET A 129 -25.63 16.31 6.36
C MET A 129 -26.32 16.91 7.56
N ASN A 130 -25.57 17.60 8.45
CA ASN A 130 -26.16 18.32 9.58
C ASN A 130 -26.69 19.71 9.19
N LEU A 131 -26.28 20.22 8.02
CA LEU A 131 -26.73 21.51 7.49
C LEU A 131 -28.01 21.40 6.64
N LEU A 132 -28.34 20.19 6.21
CA LEU A 132 -29.57 19.86 5.47
C LEU A 132 -30.65 19.33 6.40
#